data_0be6dddc20bb5cdb5e99f48f3036744a
#
_entry.id   0be6dddc20bb5cdb5e99f48f3036744a
#
_cell.length_a   1.000
_cell.length_b   1.000
_cell.length_c   1.000
_cell.angle_alpha   90.00
_cell.angle_beta   90.00
_cell.angle_gamma   90.00
#
_symmetry.space_group_name_H-M   'P 1'
#
loop_
_entity.id
_entity.type
_entity.pdbx_description
1 polymer ?
#
loop_
_entity_poly.entity_id
_entity_poly.type
_entity_poly.pdbx_seq_one_letter_code
_entity_poly.pdbx_strand_id
1 'polypeptide(L)'
;LVSIFGAGEDEFVEAAKELAPLADGFELNMSCPHASGYGIEIGQDADLVVSIVRAVRQATGVPVIVKLSATLARTGYTAKRAIDAGATGITVTNTIGPSLAIVGQEPILHHRFGGLSGDSIRPLGLMAVDATRRAIGNGPAVIGMGGIGTGEHVLQFRSMGADIFGLGSVLTGLNTKQMATFLGDLERACIDPEPTIIGSVCPDSFVPMDYRQARIIAKSCFSDRLYEIALDNLPESPRAGELAGKYYFLCIPGVGEKPFAIFSASAKSVVIRTVGIFTEYLSNAPVGTPLLIRGPYGAGIQFDGFKRCLLVGGGTGTASLLEIGIAARRRGFYVSSVIGSRTAREVFGVQELEELGPVSVATDDASRGFSGRVSQLLEQIMSMMSSSELEETLIVNCGPEPMIYACASVEKRFVDVRQIVGSIEYHTSCGVGICGKCASPSGYLSCIDGPFLPIEAFGSSD
;
A
#
# COMPACT_ATOMS: atom_id res chain seq x y z
N LEU A 1 14.56 3.65 15.08
CA LEU A 1 13.47 3.49 16.04
C LEU A 1 12.42 2.53 15.49
N VAL A 2 12.09 1.46 16.21
CA VAL A 2 11.10 0.46 15.82
C VAL A 2 9.84 0.62 16.67
N SER A 3 8.67 0.76 16.04
CA SER A 3 7.40 0.88 16.76
C SER A 3 6.78 -0.51 16.93
N ILE A 4 6.54 -0.91 18.17
CA ILE A 4 5.95 -2.20 18.53
C ILE A 4 4.65 -2.02 19.32
N PHE A 5 3.78 -3.01 19.26
CA PHE A 5 2.53 -3.06 20.02
C PHE A 5 2.24 -4.50 20.47
N GLY A 6 1.38 -4.64 21.47
CA GLY A 6 0.96 -5.93 22.03
C GLY A 6 -0.25 -5.79 22.93
N ALA A 7 -0.83 -6.89 23.38
CA ALA A 7 -1.97 -6.93 24.31
C ALA A 7 -1.55 -6.80 25.77
N GLY A 8 -0.28 -7.03 26.08
CA GLY A 8 0.23 -6.99 27.45
C GLY A 8 1.74 -7.11 27.49
N GLU A 9 2.28 -7.21 28.71
CA GLU A 9 3.72 -7.21 28.98
C GLU A 9 4.49 -8.27 28.19
N ASP A 10 3.97 -9.51 28.15
CA ASP A 10 4.66 -10.64 27.52
C ASP A 10 4.86 -10.42 26.02
N GLU A 11 3.83 -9.97 25.30
CA GLU A 11 3.90 -9.72 23.85
C GLU A 11 4.84 -8.55 23.51
N PHE A 12 4.83 -7.47 24.31
CA PHE A 12 5.79 -6.38 24.12
C PHE A 12 7.24 -6.84 24.33
N VAL A 13 7.47 -7.70 25.35
CA VAL A 13 8.80 -8.22 25.66
C VAL A 13 9.27 -9.18 24.58
N GLU A 14 8.40 -10.07 24.10
CA GLU A 14 8.73 -11.01 23.01
C GLU A 14 9.12 -10.27 21.74
N ALA A 15 8.25 -9.36 21.27
CA ALA A 15 8.54 -8.54 20.09
C ALA A 15 9.83 -7.71 20.25
N ALA A 16 10.05 -7.13 21.43
CA ALA A 16 11.24 -6.34 21.68
C ALA A 16 12.51 -7.18 21.67
N LYS A 17 12.51 -8.39 22.23
CA LYS A 17 13.67 -9.29 22.21
C LYS A 17 14.06 -9.72 20.80
N GLU A 18 13.08 -10.06 19.98
CA GLU A 18 13.35 -10.46 18.59
C GLU A 18 13.93 -9.30 17.76
N LEU A 19 13.47 -8.09 17.98
CA LEU A 19 13.85 -6.92 17.20
C LEU A 19 15.05 -6.15 17.78
N ALA A 20 15.47 -6.43 19.02
CA ALA A 20 16.57 -5.72 19.69
C ALA A 20 17.89 -5.70 18.88
N PRO A 21 18.30 -6.77 18.17
CA PRO A 21 19.53 -6.74 17.36
C PRO A 21 19.48 -5.75 16.19
N LEU A 22 18.28 -5.29 15.79
CA LEU A 22 18.04 -4.43 14.64
C LEU A 22 17.58 -3.03 15.04
N ALA A 23 17.39 -2.76 16.33
CA ALA A 23 16.76 -1.54 16.84
C ALA A 23 17.72 -0.69 17.68
N ASP A 24 17.89 0.58 17.35
CA ASP A 24 18.56 1.58 18.20
C ASP A 24 17.64 2.09 19.33
N GLY A 25 16.36 1.83 19.23
CA GLY A 25 15.34 2.20 20.21
C GLY A 25 13.96 1.66 19.86
N PHE A 26 13.08 1.54 20.85
CA PHE A 26 11.69 1.12 20.66
C PHE A 26 10.71 2.26 20.93
N GLU A 27 9.70 2.39 20.08
CA GLU A 27 8.48 3.14 20.39
C GLU A 27 7.40 2.12 20.79
N LEU A 28 7.00 2.14 22.05
CA LEU A 28 5.91 1.32 22.58
C LEU A 28 4.56 1.97 22.28
N ASN A 29 3.81 1.44 21.35
CA ASN A 29 2.52 1.99 20.94
C ASN A 29 1.42 1.52 21.91
N MET A 30 1.13 2.35 22.93
CA MET A 30 0.16 2.07 24.00
C MET A 30 -1.29 2.45 23.61
N SER A 31 -1.56 2.76 22.36
CA SER A 31 -2.88 3.29 21.95
C SER A 31 -3.28 2.89 20.52
N CYS A 32 -2.96 1.65 20.12
CA CYS A 32 -3.35 1.13 18.80
C CYS A 32 -4.87 0.88 18.76
N PRO A 33 -5.66 1.58 17.91
CA PRO A 33 -7.12 1.45 17.90
C PRO A 33 -7.63 0.23 17.10
N HIS A 34 -6.72 -0.57 16.51
CA HIS A 34 -7.10 -1.56 15.50
C HIS A 34 -7.23 -3.01 16.02
N ALA A 35 -6.94 -3.27 17.28
CA ALA A 35 -7.01 -4.61 17.83
C ALA A 35 -7.93 -4.65 19.06
N SER A 36 -8.92 -5.53 19.03
CA SER A 36 -9.81 -5.77 20.19
C SER A 36 -8.99 -6.32 21.36
N GLY A 37 -9.09 -5.69 22.53
CA GLY A 37 -8.28 -6.02 23.69
C GLY A 37 -6.88 -5.38 23.70
N TYR A 38 -6.58 -4.50 22.74
CA TYR A 38 -5.28 -3.84 22.55
C TYR A 38 -5.42 -2.31 22.57
N GLY A 39 -4.38 -1.61 22.96
CA GLY A 39 -4.15 -0.23 22.61
C GLY A 39 -4.75 0.81 23.54
N ILE A 40 -5.93 1.36 23.26
CA ILE A 40 -6.49 2.47 24.06
C ILE A 40 -6.67 2.08 25.53
N GLU A 41 -7.05 0.86 25.80
CA GLU A 41 -7.21 0.32 27.16
C GLU A 41 -5.86 0.26 27.90
N ILE A 42 -4.78 -0.16 27.24
CA ILE A 42 -3.43 -0.20 27.82
C ILE A 42 -2.96 1.20 28.20
N GLY A 43 -3.10 2.19 27.30
CA GLY A 43 -2.67 3.57 27.56
C GLY A 43 -3.47 4.28 28.68
N GLN A 44 -4.68 3.80 29.00
CA GLN A 44 -5.51 4.31 30.10
C GLN A 44 -5.05 3.79 31.47
N ASP A 45 -4.44 2.59 31.50
CA ASP A 45 -3.88 2.00 32.70
C ASP A 45 -2.40 2.36 32.88
N ALA A 46 -2.14 3.39 33.65
CA ALA A 46 -0.79 3.87 33.90
C ALA A 46 0.10 2.84 34.64
N ASP A 47 -0.47 1.91 35.40
CA ASP A 47 0.29 0.86 36.08
C ASP A 47 0.73 -0.21 35.09
N LEU A 48 -0.13 -0.57 34.14
CA LEU A 48 0.21 -1.48 33.05
C LEU A 48 1.29 -0.86 32.11
N VAL A 49 1.17 0.43 31.78
CA VAL A 49 2.22 1.15 31.04
C VAL A 49 3.56 1.08 31.76
N VAL A 50 3.59 1.30 33.06
CA VAL A 50 4.81 1.20 33.90
C VAL A 50 5.39 -0.21 33.87
N SER A 51 4.56 -1.25 34.00
CA SER A 51 4.99 -2.64 33.95
C SER A 51 5.64 -2.97 32.62
N ILE A 52 4.98 -2.65 31.49
CA ILE A 52 5.51 -2.90 30.14
C ILE A 52 6.84 -2.18 29.91
N VAL A 53 6.94 -0.89 30.30
CA VAL A 53 8.18 -0.12 30.13
C VAL A 53 9.34 -0.77 30.89
N ARG A 54 9.13 -1.17 32.14
CA ARG A 54 10.15 -1.83 32.96
C ARG A 54 10.58 -3.15 32.36
N ALA A 55 9.62 -3.98 31.95
CA ALA A 55 9.88 -5.30 31.40
C ALA A 55 10.68 -5.23 30.08
N VAL A 56 10.29 -4.36 29.15
CA VAL A 56 11.02 -4.16 27.88
C VAL A 56 12.43 -3.61 28.13
N ARG A 57 12.58 -2.62 29.01
CA ARG A 57 13.89 -2.08 29.38
C ARG A 57 14.82 -3.13 30.00
N GLN A 58 14.30 -3.97 30.88
CA GLN A 58 15.08 -5.06 31.49
C GLN A 58 15.44 -6.14 30.47
N ALA A 59 14.53 -6.44 29.54
CA ALA A 59 14.71 -7.51 28.58
C ALA A 59 15.72 -7.18 27.46
N THR A 60 15.85 -5.90 27.07
CA THR A 60 16.60 -5.50 25.87
C THR A 60 17.73 -4.52 26.13
N GLY A 61 17.64 -3.68 27.18
CA GLY A 61 18.57 -2.58 27.45
C GLY A 61 18.51 -1.41 26.44
N VAL A 62 17.70 -1.53 25.38
CA VAL A 62 17.56 -0.51 24.33
C VAL A 62 16.70 0.66 24.82
N PRO A 63 16.96 1.92 24.40
CA PRO A 63 16.12 3.07 24.73
C PRO A 63 14.65 2.85 24.38
N VAL A 64 13.73 3.31 25.25
CA VAL A 64 12.28 3.13 25.08
C VAL A 64 11.57 4.46 25.08
N ILE A 65 10.76 4.71 24.08
CA ILE A 65 9.84 5.84 23.94
C ILE A 65 8.41 5.31 24.06
N VAL A 66 7.56 5.97 24.81
CA VAL A 66 6.16 5.56 24.99
C VAL A 66 5.25 6.45 24.14
N LYS A 67 4.44 5.84 23.27
CA LYS A 67 3.47 6.57 22.43
C LYS A 67 2.08 6.51 23.03
N LEU A 68 1.54 7.69 23.34
CA LEU A 68 0.25 7.90 23.98
C LEU A 68 -0.74 8.62 23.05
N SER A 69 -2.04 8.48 23.33
CA SER A 69 -3.10 9.22 22.66
C SER A 69 -3.47 10.49 23.44
N ALA A 70 -3.85 11.56 22.71
CA ALA A 70 -4.38 12.79 23.28
C ALA A 70 -5.80 12.64 23.90
N THR A 71 -6.48 11.53 23.62
CA THR A 71 -7.80 11.25 24.19
C THR A 71 -7.77 10.82 25.67
N LEU A 72 -6.57 10.59 26.20
CA LEU A 72 -6.41 10.23 27.60
C LEU A 72 -6.58 11.47 28.49
N ALA A 73 -7.57 11.45 29.38
CA ALA A 73 -7.80 12.53 30.35
C ALA A 73 -6.59 12.83 31.27
N ARG A 74 -5.61 11.93 31.29
CA ARG A 74 -4.44 11.97 32.18
C ARG A 74 -3.13 11.78 31.42
N THR A 75 -3.03 12.21 30.14
CA THR A 75 -1.84 12.00 29.28
C THR A 75 -0.54 12.41 30.02
N GLY A 76 -0.47 13.58 30.57
CA GLY A 76 0.71 14.05 31.34
C GLY A 76 1.03 13.17 32.55
N TYR A 77 0.03 12.67 33.27
CA TYR A 77 0.24 11.76 34.40
C TYR A 77 0.82 10.41 33.93
N THR A 78 0.25 9.81 32.90
CA THR A 78 0.77 8.55 32.34
C THR A 78 2.17 8.74 31.78
N ALA A 79 2.44 9.85 31.07
CA ALA A 79 3.76 10.22 30.58
C ALA A 79 4.80 10.29 31.71
N LYS A 80 4.48 10.98 32.80
CA LYS A 80 5.37 11.06 33.97
C LYS A 80 5.68 9.69 34.57
N ARG A 81 4.65 8.84 34.73
CA ARG A 81 4.80 7.47 35.21
C ARG A 81 5.68 6.61 34.30
N ALA A 82 5.55 6.76 32.99
CA ALA A 82 6.38 6.06 32.03
C ALA A 82 7.85 6.49 32.12
N ILE A 83 8.12 7.76 32.24
CA ILE A 83 9.50 8.29 32.46
C ILE A 83 10.08 7.78 33.78
N ASP A 84 9.32 7.80 34.86
CA ASP A 84 9.77 7.29 36.19
C ASP A 84 10.00 5.75 36.14
N ALA A 85 9.39 5.05 35.21
CA ALA A 85 9.63 3.62 34.92
C ALA A 85 10.86 3.33 34.06
N GLY A 86 11.51 4.36 33.49
CA GLY A 86 12.73 4.25 32.68
C GLY A 86 12.55 4.51 31.19
N ALA A 87 11.41 5.04 30.75
CA ALA A 87 11.29 5.53 29.38
C ALA A 87 12.19 6.76 29.17
N THR A 88 12.80 6.86 27.97
CA THR A 88 13.70 7.96 27.60
C THR A 88 12.97 9.13 26.93
N GLY A 89 11.73 8.91 26.50
CA GLY A 89 10.91 9.92 25.85
C GLY A 89 9.45 9.51 25.72
N ILE A 90 8.64 10.45 25.24
CA ILE A 90 7.21 10.28 25.03
C ILE A 90 6.85 10.76 23.63
N THR A 91 6.12 9.96 22.86
CA THR A 91 5.45 10.37 21.61
C THR A 91 3.99 10.73 21.90
N VAL A 92 3.56 11.91 21.51
CA VAL A 92 2.17 12.37 21.51
C VAL A 92 1.89 13.22 20.27
N THR A 93 0.81 12.94 19.54
CA THR A 93 -0.29 12.03 19.86
C THR A 93 -0.41 10.93 18.81
N ASN A 94 -0.95 9.81 19.20
CA ASN A 94 -1.44 8.80 18.24
C ASN A 94 -2.71 9.32 17.53
N THR A 95 -3.21 8.59 16.53
CA THR A 95 -4.54 8.84 15.94
C THR A 95 -5.61 8.89 17.03
N ILE A 96 -6.61 9.73 16.83
CA ILE A 96 -7.70 9.91 17.79
C ILE A 96 -8.81 8.93 17.49
N GLY A 97 -9.11 8.06 18.40
CA GLY A 97 -10.13 7.02 18.21
C GLY A 97 -10.71 6.52 19.53
N PRO A 98 -11.72 5.63 19.41
CA PRO A 98 -12.36 5.16 18.17
C PRO A 98 -13.21 6.23 17.52
N SER A 99 -13.04 6.43 16.20
CA SER A 99 -13.86 7.33 15.41
C SER A 99 -14.63 6.55 14.34
N LEU A 100 -15.82 7.06 13.97
CA LEU A 100 -16.71 6.43 13.00
C LEU A 100 -16.76 7.29 11.73
N ALA A 101 -16.34 6.73 10.60
CA ALA A 101 -16.52 7.32 9.29
C ALA A 101 -17.70 6.65 8.59
N ILE A 102 -18.65 7.46 8.10
CA ILE A 102 -19.89 6.99 7.47
C ILE A 102 -19.94 7.50 6.02
N VAL A 103 -20.33 6.62 5.09
CA VAL A 103 -20.68 6.99 3.72
C VAL A 103 -22.13 6.54 3.47
N GLY A 104 -22.97 7.49 3.12
CA GLY A 104 -24.42 7.23 3.10
C GLY A 104 -24.95 6.97 4.52
N GLN A 105 -25.37 5.76 4.80
CA GLN A 105 -25.86 5.33 6.11
C GLN A 105 -25.00 4.23 6.76
N GLU A 106 -23.91 3.84 6.10
CA GLU A 106 -23.10 2.70 6.51
C GLU A 106 -21.67 3.11 6.92
N PRO A 107 -21.09 2.45 7.93
CA PRO A 107 -19.68 2.63 8.26
C PRO A 107 -18.77 2.20 7.11
N ILE A 108 -17.80 3.03 6.76
CA ILE A 108 -16.86 2.75 5.67
C ILE A 108 -15.86 1.66 6.03
N LEU A 109 -15.45 1.60 7.28
CA LEU A 109 -14.47 0.62 7.76
C LEU A 109 -15.17 -0.70 8.13
N HIS A 110 -14.55 -1.83 7.74
CA HIS A 110 -15.06 -3.16 8.06
C HIS A 110 -15.29 -3.35 9.58
N HIS A 111 -14.34 -2.90 10.40
CA HIS A 111 -14.46 -2.94 11.87
C HIS A 111 -15.26 -1.77 12.45
N ARG A 112 -15.99 -1.01 11.62
CA ARG A 112 -16.80 0.16 11.94
C ARG A 112 -16.00 1.36 12.44
N PHE A 113 -15.00 1.19 13.26
CA PHE A 113 -14.24 2.25 13.93
C PHE A 113 -12.77 2.28 13.45
N GLY A 114 -12.17 3.47 13.50
CA GLY A 114 -10.77 3.69 13.19
C GLY A 114 -10.20 4.89 13.92
N GLY A 115 -8.95 5.23 13.64
CA GLY A 115 -8.28 6.41 14.18
C GLY A 115 -8.39 7.60 13.24
N LEU A 116 -8.84 8.74 13.74
CA LEU A 116 -8.79 10.02 13.02
C LEU A 116 -7.37 10.56 13.04
N SER A 117 -6.88 11.04 11.88
CA SER A 117 -5.57 11.66 11.70
C SER A 117 -5.66 12.90 10.82
N GLY A 118 -4.52 13.56 10.58
CA GLY A 118 -4.44 14.75 9.73
C GLY A 118 -4.63 16.04 10.50
N ASP A 119 -4.82 17.13 9.77
CA ASP A 119 -4.83 18.50 10.32
C ASP A 119 -5.90 18.72 11.41
N SER A 120 -7.02 18.04 11.31
CA SER A 120 -8.13 18.13 12.26
C SER A 120 -7.77 17.76 13.71
N ILE A 121 -6.74 16.94 13.91
CA ILE A 121 -6.30 16.55 15.27
C ILE A 121 -5.17 17.42 15.82
N ARG A 122 -4.65 18.39 15.05
CA ARG A 122 -3.53 19.24 15.47
C ARG A 122 -3.77 19.97 16.80
N PRO A 123 -4.92 20.60 17.07
CA PRO A 123 -5.16 21.25 18.37
C PRO A 123 -5.03 20.28 19.55
N LEU A 124 -5.47 19.05 19.39
CA LEU A 124 -5.34 18.00 20.40
C LEU A 124 -3.90 17.53 20.56
N GLY A 125 -3.15 17.43 19.45
CA GLY A 125 -1.71 17.14 19.47
C GLY A 125 -0.91 18.19 20.23
N LEU A 126 -1.16 19.48 19.96
CA LEU A 126 -0.53 20.61 20.67
C LEU A 126 -0.82 20.56 22.17
N MET A 127 -2.10 20.35 22.53
CA MET A 127 -2.50 20.21 23.95
C MET A 127 -1.80 19.04 24.64
N ALA A 128 -1.68 17.89 23.95
CA ALA A 128 -1.03 16.70 24.51
C ALA A 128 0.47 16.92 24.72
N VAL A 129 1.16 17.62 23.82
CA VAL A 129 2.57 17.99 23.96
C VAL A 129 2.76 18.93 25.16
N ASP A 130 1.97 19.98 25.27
CA ASP A 130 2.05 20.92 26.41
C ASP A 130 1.81 20.22 27.77
N ALA A 131 0.76 19.39 27.85
CA ALA A 131 0.46 18.63 29.07
C ALA A 131 1.58 17.63 29.41
N THR A 132 2.17 16.97 28.40
CA THR A 132 3.30 16.06 28.61
C THR A 132 4.53 16.82 29.08
N ARG A 133 4.93 17.88 28.40
CA ARG A 133 6.11 18.68 28.75
C ARG A 133 6.03 19.24 30.15
N ARG A 134 4.88 19.77 30.55
CA ARG A 134 4.65 20.26 31.93
C ARG A 134 4.80 19.14 32.97
N ALA A 135 4.39 17.93 32.64
CA ALA A 135 4.46 16.80 33.57
C ALA A 135 5.85 16.20 33.71
N ILE A 136 6.64 16.09 32.61
CA ILE A 136 7.94 15.41 32.62
C ILE A 136 9.14 16.35 32.72
N GLY A 137 8.96 17.68 32.58
CA GLY A 137 10.07 18.65 32.55
C GLY A 137 10.89 18.59 31.26
N ASN A 138 12.09 19.19 31.26
CA ASN A 138 12.91 19.41 30.06
C ASN A 138 13.95 18.31 29.78
N GLY A 139 14.10 17.30 30.63
CA GLY A 139 15.12 16.24 30.45
C GLY A 139 14.75 15.19 29.40
N PRO A 140 13.58 14.53 29.52
CA PRO A 140 13.15 13.50 28.57
C PRO A 140 12.71 14.09 27.23
N ALA A 141 12.90 13.33 26.13
CA ALA A 141 12.49 13.75 24.80
C ALA A 141 10.96 13.72 24.64
N VAL A 142 10.41 14.71 23.95
CA VAL A 142 9.00 14.73 23.51
C VAL A 142 8.94 14.76 22.00
N ILE A 143 8.37 13.71 21.43
CA ILE A 143 8.06 13.62 19.99
C ILE A 143 6.63 14.12 19.80
N GLY A 144 6.47 15.31 19.22
CA GLY A 144 5.18 15.89 18.89
C GLY A 144 4.69 15.41 17.53
N MET A 145 3.46 14.92 17.43
CA MET A 145 2.84 14.55 16.19
C MET A 145 1.33 14.72 16.19
N GLY A 146 0.73 14.68 14.99
CA GLY A 146 -0.71 14.85 14.79
C GLY A 146 -1.03 16.14 14.05
N GLY A 147 -1.19 16.06 12.72
CA GLY A 147 -1.58 17.19 11.88
C GLY A 147 -0.46 18.18 11.53
N ILE A 148 0.80 17.76 11.62
CA ILE A 148 1.94 18.56 11.15
C ILE A 148 2.00 18.46 9.63
N GLY A 149 1.87 19.57 8.93
CA GLY A 149 1.93 19.65 7.46
C GLY A 149 2.65 20.86 6.92
N THR A 150 3.09 21.79 7.80
CA THR A 150 3.83 22.99 7.41
C THR A 150 4.91 23.33 8.43
N GLY A 151 5.87 24.18 8.07
CA GLY A 151 6.88 24.69 9.03
C GLY A 151 6.27 25.44 10.19
N GLU A 152 5.18 26.21 9.97
CA GLU A 152 4.44 26.87 11.05
C GLU A 152 3.90 25.85 12.05
N HIS A 153 3.34 24.73 11.59
CA HIS A 153 2.88 23.66 12.49
C HIS A 153 4.02 23.08 13.32
N VAL A 154 5.22 22.91 12.73
CA VAL A 154 6.42 22.47 13.48
C VAL A 154 6.77 23.48 14.57
N LEU A 155 6.76 24.78 14.24
CA LEU A 155 7.05 25.86 15.22
C LEU A 155 6.01 25.89 16.34
N GLN A 156 4.73 25.65 16.04
CA GLN A 156 3.66 25.53 17.04
C GLN A 156 3.95 24.37 18.01
N PHE A 157 4.27 23.17 17.48
CA PHE A 157 4.62 22.03 18.32
C PHE A 157 5.90 22.26 19.13
N ARG A 158 6.90 22.92 18.57
CA ARG A 158 8.13 23.31 19.27
C ARG A 158 7.81 24.26 20.42
N SER A 159 6.96 25.27 20.21
CA SER A 159 6.56 26.23 21.28
C SER A 159 5.80 25.56 22.41
N MET A 160 5.12 24.44 22.18
CA MET A 160 4.50 23.62 23.23
C MET A 160 5.49 22.67 23.92
N GLY A 161 6.73 22.58 23.44
CA GLY A 161 7.80 21.81 24.09
C GLY A 161 8.12 20.47 23.41
N ALA A 162 7.77 20.27 22.15
CA ALA A 162 8.25 19.13 21.38
C ALA A 162 9.72 19.35 20.96
N ASP A 163 10.54 18.31 21.07
CA ASP A 163 11.94 18.29 20.61
C ASP A 163 12.08 17.68 19.22
N ILE A 164 11.23 16.71 18.91
CA ILE A 164 11.22 15.94 17.66
C ILE A 164 9.79 15.97 17.11
N PHE A 165 9.67 15.85 15.77
CA PHE A 165 8.39 15.98 15.09
C PHE A 165 8.08 14.72 14.27
N GLY A 166 6.89 14.16 14.48
CA GLY A 166 6.39 13.00 13.75
C GLY A 166 5.43 13.41 12.63
N LEU A 167 5.70 12.94 11.43
CA LEU A 167 4.87 13.15 10.26
C LEU A 167 4.15 11.86 9.92
N GLY A 168 2.88 11.94 9.57
CA GLY A 168 2.06 10.78 9.22
C GLY A 168 1.25 11.03 7.94
N SER A 169 -0.03 11.33 8.10
CA SER A 169 -1.00 11.47 6.99
C SER A 169 -0.63 12.52 5.94
N VAL A 170 0.20 13.51 6.27
CA VAL A 170 0.71 14.50 5.30
C VAL A 170 1.60 13.87 4.22
N LEU A 171 2.21 12.73 4.50
CA LEU A 171 3.04 11.98 3.55
C LEU A 171 2.21 11.07 2.63
N THR A 172 0.89 11.02 2.85
CA THR A 172 -0.03 10.19 2.09
C THR A 172 -0.01 10.58 0.62
N GLY A 173 0.26 9.61 -0.25
CA GLY A 173 0.26 9.80 -1.71
C GLY A 173 1.54 10.45 -2.28
N LEU A 174 2.52 10.78 -1.45
CA LEU A 174 3.82 11.25 -1.92
C LEU A 174 4.73 10.07 -2.30
N ASN A 175 5.33 10.11 -3.47
CA ASN A 175 6.41 9.20 -3.81
C ASN A 175 7.72 9.62 -3.09
N THR A 176 8.74 8.77 -3.13
CA THR A 176 10.02 8.99 -2.42
C THR A 176 10.66 10.34 -2.75
N LYS A 177 10.64 10.75 -4.04
CA LYS A 177 11.21 12.04 -4.46
C LYS A 177 10.41 13.23 -3.92
N GLN A 178 9.09 13.16 -3.99
CA GLN A 178 8.19 14.18 -3.45
C GLN A 178 8.31 14.27 -1.93
N MET A 179 8.44 13.11 -1.26
CA MET A 179 8.65 13.04 0.18
C MET A 179 9.98 13.69 0.59
N ALA A 180 11.06 13.40 -0.12
CA ALA A 180 12.36 14.04 0.12
C ALA A 180 12.31 15.55 -0.08
N THR A 181 11.65 16.03 -1.14
CA THR A 181 11.42 17.48 -1.39
C THR A 181 10.62 18.10 -0.26
N PHE A 182 9.50 17.50 0.11
CA PHE A 182 8.64 17.99 1.18
C PHE A 182 9.38 18.08 2.52
N LEU A 183 10.16 17.06 2.88
CA LEU A 183 10.96 17.07 4.12
C LEU A 183 12.04 18.15 4.09
N GLY A 184 12.72 18.35 2.96
CA GLY A 184 13.72 19.42 2.80
C GLY A 184 13.10 20.82 2.88
N ASP A 185 11.89 21.01 2.34
CA ASP A 185 11.15 22.28 2.44
C ASP A 185 10.70 22.54 3.86
N LEU A 186 10.23 21.50 4.56
CA LEU A 186 9.83 21.58 5.95
C LEU A 186 11.02 21.94 6.86
N GLU A 187 12.18 21.32 6.64
CA GLU A 187 13.40 21.61 7.38
C GLU A 187 13.85 23.06 7.17
N ARG A 188 13.87 23.57 5.93
CA ARG A 188 14.18 24.97 5.62
C ARG A 188 13.25 25.96 6.34
N ALA A 189 11.95 25.69 6.30
CA ALA A 189 10.96 26.51 6.99
C ALA A 189 11.11 26.51 8.52
N CYS A 190 11.76 25.49 9.11
CA CYS A 190 12.07 25.46 10.53
C CYS A 190 13.31 26.27 10.91
N ILE A 191 14.24 26.44 9.95
CA ILE A 191 15.52 27.18 10.17
C ILE A 191 15.34 28.67 9.92
N ASP A 192 14.60 29.02 8.87
CA ASP A 192 14.31 30.40 8.47
C ASP A 192 12.79 30.61 8.44
N PRO A 193 12.22 31.13 9.52
CA PRO A 193 10.77 31.28 9.68
C PRO A 193 10.16 32.47 8.93
N GLU A 194 10.78 32.96 7.84
CA GLU A 194 10.03 33.77 6.89
C GLU A 194 8.72 33.05 6.57
N PRO A 195 7.58 33.76 6.43
CA PRO A 195 6.29 33.13 6.16
C PRO A 195 6.29 32.53 4.75
N THR A 196 7.15 31.56 4.54
CA THR A 196 7.07 30.68 3.40
C THR A 196 5.81 29.89 3.65
N ILE A 197 4.71 30.32 3.05
CA ILE A 197 3.63 29.40 2.71
C ILE A 197 4.38 28.30 1.96
N ILE A 198 4.71 27.21 2.68
CA ILE A 198 5.00 25.96 2.00
C ILE A 198 3.68 25.72 1.28
N GLY A 199 3.67 26.13 0.01
CA GLY A 199 2.51 25.95 -0.83
C GLY A 199 2.15 24.51 -0.60
N SER A 200 0.91 24.25 -0.25
CA SER A 200 0.43 22.87 -0.19
C SER A 200 1.06 22.18 -1.39
N VAL A 201 2.04 21.31 -1.14
CA VAL A 201 2.49 20.38 -2.16
C VAL A 201 1.29 19.45 -2.30
N CYS A 202 0.24 19.98 -2.94
CA CYS A 202 -0.66 19.13 -3.68
C CYS A 202 0.20 18.64 -4.81
N PRO A 203 0.73 17.43 -4.78
CA PRO A 203 1.32 16.87 -5.97
C PRO A 203 0.24 16.98 -7.04
N ASP A 204 0.60 17.39 -8.26
CA ASP A 204 -0.29 17.31 -9.42
C ASP A 204 -0.84 15.89 -9.63
N SER A 205 -0.35 14.96 -8.83
CA SER A 205 -0.70 13.55 -8.76
C SER A 205 -1.29 13.11 -7.40
N PHE A 206 -1.81 14.01 -6.56
CA PHE A 206 -2.52 13.60 -5.34
C PHE A 206 -3.72 12.73 -5.73
N VAL A 207 -3.63 11.44 -5.45
CA VAL A 207 -4.76 10.53 -5.62
C VAL A 207 -5.59 10.62 -4.35
N PRO A 208 -6.75 11.27 -4.39
CA PRO A 208 -7.58 11.44 -3.22
C PRO A 208 -7.99 10.07 -2.68
N MET A 209 -8.00 9.91 -1.36
CA MET A 209 -8.56 8.72 -0.69
C MET A 209 -10.09 8.75 -0.68
N ASP A 210 -10.68 9.63 -1.46
CA ASP A 210 -12.13 9.82 -1.53
C ASP A 210 -12.81 8.62 -2.17
N TYR A 211 -13.84 8.14 -1.50
CA TYR A 211 -14.68 7.09 -2.02
C TYR A 211 -15.76 7.68 -2.92
N ARG A 212 -15.91 7.09 -4.09
CA ARG A 212 -16.99 7.39 -5.03
C ARG A 212 -17.96 6.24 -5.06
N GLN A 213 -19.25 6.55 -5.15
CA GLN A 213 -20.28 5.52 -5.33
C GLN A 213 -20.22 4.97 -6.75
N ALA A 214 -20.35 3.66 -6.87
CA ALA A 214 -20.49 2.95 -8.14
C ALA A 214 -21.53 1.84 -7.99
N ARG A 215 -21.99 1.30 -9.11
CA ARG A 215 -22.91 0.16 -9.17
C ARG A 215 -22.39 -0.86 -10.15
N ILE A 216 -22.66 -2.11 -9.89
CA ILE A 216 -22.44 -3.19 -10.85
C ILE A 216 -23.47 -3.00 -11.98
N ILE A 217 -23.00 -2.78 -13.23
CA ILE A 217 -23.86 -2.60 -14.41
C ILE A 217 -23.92 -3.83 -15.31
N ALA A 218 -22.87 -4.65 -15.29
CA ALA A 218 -22.85 -5.91 -16.00
C ALA A 218 -21.95 -6.92 -15.28
N LYS A 219 -22.20 -8.19 -15.52
CA LYS A 219 -21.40 -9.28 -15.01
C LYS A 219 -21.34 -10.41 -16.05
N SER A 220 -20.12 -10.83 -16.41
CA SER A 220 -19.83 -11.94 -17.30
C SER A 220 -19.10 -13.03 -16.52
N CYS A 221 -19.41 -14.28 -16.80
CA CYS A 221 -18.81 -15.44 -16.15
C CYS A 221 -17.84 -16.11 -17.13
N PHE A 222 -16.54 -16.14 -16.83
CA PHE A 222 -15.56 -16.90 -17.61
C PHE A 222 -15.48 -18.36 -17.15
N SER A 223 -15.63 -18.60 -15.83
CA SER A 223 -15.69 -19.94 -15.23
C SER A 223 -16.41 -19.87 -13.88
N ASP A 224 -16.65 -21.02 -13.25
CA ASP A 224 -17.35 -21.14 -11.95
C ASP A 224 -16.77 -20.20 -10.84
N ARG A 225 -15.54 -19.77 -11.00
CA ARG A 225 -14.84 -18.95 -10.00
C ARG A 225 -14.22 -17.67 -10.57
N LEU A 226 -14.44 -17.36 -11.83
CA LEU A 226 -13.82 -16.23 -12.53
C LEU A 226 -14.88 -15.38 -13.22
N TYR A 227 -15.01 -14.13 -12.83
CA TYR A 227 -16.03 -13.21 -13.29
C TYR A 227 -15.41 -11.89 -13.73
N GLU A 228 -15.94 -11.32 -14.80
CA GLU A 228 -15.77 -9.92 -15.13
C GLU A 228 -16.95 -9.13 -14.55
N ILE A 229 -16.66 -7.98 -13.94
CA ILE A 229 -17.65 -7.08 -13.36
C ILE A 229 -17.41 -5.68 -13.94
N ALA A 230 -18.42 -5.12 -14.59
CA ALA A 230 -18.42 -3.75 -15.07
C ALA A 230 -19.13 -2.82 -14.09
N LEU A 231 -18.60 -1.60 -13.92
CA LEU A 231 -19.06 -0.60 -12.96
C LEU A 231 -19.41 0.72 -13.68
N ASP A 232 -20.50 1.38 -13.29
CA ASP A 232 -20.97 2.61 -13.93
C ASP A 232 -20.04 3.81 -13.73
N ASN A 233 -19.36 3.87 -12.60
CA ASN A 233 -18.59 5.03 -12.16
C ASN A 233 -17.10 4.74 -11.92
N LEU A 234 -16.50 3.80 -12.66
CA LEU A 234 -15.05 3.76 -12.78
C LEU A 234 -14.61 5.02 -13.52
N PRO A 235 -13.68 5.81 -12.96
CA PRO A 235 -13.24 7.03 -13.62
C PRO A 235 -12.69 6.73 -15.00
N GLU A 236 -13.16 7.50 -15.96
CA GLU A 236 -12.53 7.53 -17.28
C GLU A 236 -11.18 8.22 -17.17
N SER A 237 -10.16 7.61 -17.72
CA SER A 237 -8.93 8.36 -17.93
C SER A 237 -9.12 9.27 -19.14
N PRO A 238 -8.81 10.57 -19.00
CA PRO A 238 -8.87 11.50 -20.14
C PRO A 238 -7.89 11.13 -21.26
N ARG A 239 -6.90 10.28 -20.94
CA ARG A 239 -5.91 9.79 -21.90
C ARG A 239 -5.85 8.26 -21.82
N ALA A 240 -6.15 7.62 -22.91
CA ALA A 240 -6.07 6.18 -23.00
C ALA A 240 -4.62 5.69 -22.76
N GLY A 241 -4.50 4.63 -21.95
CA GLY A 241 -3.22 4.10 -21.46
C GLY A 241 -2.69 4.74 -20.18
N GLU A 242 -3.36 5.78 -19.66
CA GLU A 242 -3.00 6.39 -18.37
C GLU A 242 -3.31 5.48 -17.18
N LEU A 243 -4.17 4.48 -17.38
CA LEU A 243 -4.52 3.46 -16.40
C LEU A 243 -3.65 2.20 -16.49
N ALA A 244 -2.71 2.16 -17.45
CA ALA A 244 -1.83 1.01 -17.63
C ALA A 244 -1.01 0.70 -16.38
N GLY A 245 -1.17 -0.49 -15.83
CA GLY A 245 -0.50 -0.91 -14.61
C GLY A 245 -1.03 -0.29 -13.34
N LYS A 246 -2.22 0.35 -13.37
CA LYS A 246 -2.88 0.91 -12.17
C LYS A 246 -4.04 0.02 -11.71
N TYR A 247 -4.52 0.28 -10.49
CA TYR A 247 -5.60 -0.49 -9.87
C TYR A 247 -6.53 0.42 -9.05
N TYR A 248 -7.73 -0.09 -8.77
CA TYR A 248 -8.71 0.53 -7.88
C TYR A 248 -8.95 -0.36 -6.66
N PHE A 249 -9.29 0.26 -5.55
CA PHE A 249 -9.95 -0.45 -4.47
C PHE A 249 -11.46 -0.45 -4.69
N LEU A 250 -12.04 -1.63 -4.59
CA LEU A 250 -13.48 -1.81 -4.46
C LEU A 250 -13.78 -2.04 -2.99
N CYS A 251 -14.74 -1.30 -2.46
CA CYS A 251 -15.17 -1.38 -1.07
C CYS A 251 -16.67 -1.66 -1.00
N ILE A 252 -17.04 -2.65 -0.20
CA ILE A 252 -18.41 -2.98 0.14
C ILE A 252 -18.56 -2.73 1.63
N PRO A 253 -19.32 -1.68 2.04
CA PRO A 253 -19.52 -1.36 3.44
C PRO A 253 -19.97 -2.60 4.24
N GLY A 254 -19.35 -2.82 5.40
CA GLY A 254 -19.64 -3.99 6.23
C GLY A 254 -19.02 -5.32 5.77
N VAL A 255 -18.50 -5.43 4.54
CA VAL A 255 -17.84 -6.65 4.01
C VAL A 255 -16.33 -6.49 3.94
N GLY A 256 -15.87 -5.33 3.45
CA GLY A 256 -14.44 -5.01 3.37
C GLY A 256 -14.04 -4.29 2.09
N GLU A 257 -12.73 -4.25 1.85
CA GLU A 257 -12.12 -3.58 0.71
C GLU A 257 -10.98 -4.41 0.13
N LYS A 258 -10.87 -4.44 -1.20
CA LYS A 258 -9.79 -5.16 -1.91
C LYS A 258 -9.35 -4.40 -3.17
N PRO A 259 -8.03 -4.47 -3.53
CA PRO A 259 -7.51 -3.91 -4.77
C PRO A 259 -7.82 -4.82 -5.96
N PHE A 260 -8.14 -4.20 -7.09
CA PHE A 260 -8.35 -4.88 -8.37
C PHE A 260 -7.74 -4.08 -9.51
N ALA A 261 -6.98 -4.76 -10.37
CA ALA A 261 -6.51 -4.18 -11.62
C ALA A 261 -7.69 -3.91 -12.56
N ILE A 262 -7.53 -2.89 -13.39
CA ILE A 262 -8.49 -2.61 -14.46
C ILE A 262 -8.27 -3.66 -15.56
N PHE A 263 -9.33 -4.36 -15.95
CA PHE A 263 -9.28 -5.25 -17.11
C PHE A 263 -9.50 -4.46 -18.40
N SER A 264 -10.59 -3.73 -18.47
CA SER A 264 -10.90 -2.87 -19.61
C SER A 264 -11.38 -1.49 -19.12
N ALA A 265 -10.64 -0.45 -19.48
CA ALA A 265 -11.02 0.92 -19.17
C ALA A 265 -12.26 1.35 -19.96
N SER A 266 -12.41 0.91 -21.21
CA SER A 266 -13.57 1.21 -22.06
C SER A 266 -14.85 0.54 -21.55
N ALA A 267 -14.75 -0.72 -21.10
CA ALA A 267 -15.86 -1.44 -20.49
C ALA A 267 -16.04 -1.10 -19.00
N LYS A 268 -15.14 -0.33 -18.41
CA LYS A 268 -15.12 -0.01 -16.98
C LYS A 268 -15.17 -1.26 -16.10
N SER A 269 -14.35 -2.25 -16.43
CA SER A 269 -14.45 -3.57 -15.83
C SER A 269 -13.19 -4.00 -15.09
N VAL A 270 -13.40 -4.88 -14.14
CA VAL A 270 -12.39 -5.62 -13.38
C VAL A 270 -12.66 -7.12 -13.46
N VAL A 271 -11.62 -7.94 -13.34
CA VAL A 271 -11.80 -9.40 -13.25
C VAL A 271 -11.55 -9.84 -11.81
N ILE A 272 -12.48 -10.63 -11.28
CA ILE A 272 -12.39 -11.19 -9.93
C ILE A 272 -12.31 -12.71 -9.97
N ARG A 273 -11.52 -13.28 -9.05
CA ARG A 273 -11.54 -14.72 -8.74
C ARG A 273 -12.15 -14.90 -7.36
N THR A 274 -13.14 -15.78 -7.25
CA THR A 274 -13.79 -16.13 -5.97
C THR A 274 -12.83 -16.95 -5.11
N VAL A 275 -12.28 -16.31 -4.06
CA VAL A 275 -11.30 -16.93 -3.14
C VAL A 275 -11.59 -16.66 -1.66
N GLY A 276 -12.58 -15.81 -1.33
CA GLY A 276 -12.94 -15.48 0.04
C GLY A 276 -14.14 -14.55 0.12
N ILE A 277 -14.56 -14.20 1.32
CA ILE A 277 -15.83 -13.53 1.65
C ILE A 277 -16.11 -12.33 0.73
N PHE A 278 -15.13 -11.45 0.51
CA PHE A 278 -15.31 -10.25 -0.32
C PHE A 278 -15.61 -10.61 -1.79
N THR A 279 -14.83 -11.51 -2.38
CA THR A 279 -15.01 -11.93 -3.77
C THR A 279 -16.21 -12.87 -3.95
N GLU A 280 -16.58 -13.62 -2.92
CA GLU A 280 -17.85 -14.39 -2.89
C GLU A 280 -19.06 -13.46 -2.87
N TYR A 281 -19.02 -12.40 -2.07
CA TYR A 281 -20.08 -11.39 -2.08
C TYR A 281 -20.21 -10.78 -3.49
N LEU A 282 -19.13 -10.32 -4.11
CA LEU A 282 -19.15 -9.73 -5.45
C LEU A 282 -19.63 -10.72 -6.52
N SER A 283 -19.20 -11.99 -6.46
CA SER A 283 -19.62 -13.00 -7.43
C SER A 283 -21.12 -13.32 -7.34
N ASN A 284 -21.72 -13.19 -6.16
CA ASN A 284 -23.15 -13.42 -5.93
C ASN A 284 -24.00 -12.15 -6.04
N ALA A 285 -23.38 -10.97 -5.96
CA ALA A 285 -24.09 -9.69 -6.03
C ALA A 285 -24.85 -9.52 -7.35
N PRO A 286 -26.13 -9.12 -7.32
CA PRO A 286 -26.89 -8.84 -8.55
C PRO A 286 -26.40 -7.55 -9.22
N VAL A 287 -26.72 -7.42 -10.52
CA VAL A 287 -26.61 -6.13 -11.23
C VAL A 287 -27.44 -5.08 -10.51
N GLY A 288 -26.91 -3.87 -10.39
CA GLY A 288 -27.49 -2.77 -9.61
C GLY A 288 -26.92 -2.67 -8.19
N THR A 289 -26.18 -3.66 -7.69
CA THR A 289 -25.57 -3.62 -6.35
C THR A 289 -24.66 -2.41 -6.21
N PRO A 290 -24.88 -1.55 -5.18
CA PRO A 290 -24.00 -0.42 -4.92
C PRO A 290 -22.72 -0.87 -4.23
N LEU A 291 -21.63 -0.19 -4.55
CA LEU A 291 -20.34 -0.32 -3.90
C LEU A 291 -19.59 1.01 -3.93
N LEU A 292 -18.48 1.09 -3.24
CA LEU A 292 -17.61 2.25 -3.24
C LEU A 292 -16.31 1.93 -3.95
N ILE A 293 -15.75 2.92 -4.65
CA ILE A 293 -14.45 2.81 -5.32
C ILE A 293 -13.55 3.96 -4.92
N ARG A 294 -12.26 3.70 -4.80
CA ARG A 294 -11.23 4.73 -4.67
C ARG A 294 -10.01 4.38 -5.52
N GLY A 295 -9.27 5.39 -5.94
CA GLY A 295 -8.15 5.29 -6.87
C GLY A 295 -8.38 6.12 -8.14
N PRO A 296 -7.56 5.92 -9.22
CA PRO A 296 -6.59 4.83 -9.41
C PRO A 296 -5.31 5.02 -8.59
N TYR A 297 -4.66 3.90 -8.23
CA TYR A 297 -3.40 3.86 -7.49
C TYR A 297 -2.30 3.19 -8.31
N GLY A 298 -1.05 3.43 -7.92
CA GLY A 298 0.14 2.90 -8.57
C GLY A 298 0.80 3.87 -9.55
N ALA A 299 2.10 3.69 -9.76
CA ALA A 299 2.91 4.52 -10.65
C ALA A 299 2.61 4.27 -12.14
N GLY A 300 2.03 3.10 -12.47
CA GLY A 300 1.88 2.68 -13.86
C GLY A 300 3.16 2.06 -14.44
N ILE A 301 3.17 1.85 -15.76
CA ILE A 301 4.29 1.23 -16.49
C ILE A 301 5.13 2.31 -17.18
N GLN A 302 6.46 2.20 -17.07
CA GLN A 302 7.43 3.00 -17.83
C GLN A 302 7.82 2.26 -19.10
N PHE A 303 7.74 2.93 -20.26
CA PHE A 303 8.02 2.34 -21.57
C PHE A 303 9.30 2.86 -22.23
N ASP A 304 10.01 3.76 -21.58
CA ASP A 304 11.13 4.51 -22.17
C ASP A 304 12.28 3.57 -22.55
N GLY A 305 12.80 3.77 -23.76
CA GLY A 305 13.95 3.01 -24.27
C GLY A 305 13.60 1.72 -25.02
N PHE A 306 12.32 1.34 -25.10
CA PHE A 306 11.88 0.12 -25.77
C PHE A 306 11.00 0.40 -26.99
N LYS A 307 10.82 -0.62 -27.84
CA LYS A 307 9.92 -0.61 -29.00
C LYS A 307 8.99 -1.82 -29.08
N ARG A 308 9.23 -2.80 -28.26
CA ARG A 308 8.46 -4.04 -28.17
C ARG A 308 8.01 -4.25 -26.74
N CYS A 309 6.84 -4.83 -26.55
CA CYS A 309 6.28 -5.19 -25.26
C CYS A 309 5.80 -6.64 -25.28
N LEU A 310 6.43 -7.48 -24.48
CA LEU A 310 6.04 -8.88 -24.28
C LEU A 310 5.27 -8.98 -22.98
N LEU A 311 3.99 -9.28 -23.06
CA LEU A 311 3.08 -9.43 -21.93
C LEU A 311 3.02 -10.88 -21.51
N VAL A 312 3.38 -11.19 -20.27
CA VAL A 312 3.39 -12.55 -19.72
C VAL A 312 2.37 -12.65 -18.59
N GLY A 313 1.27 -13.37 -18.84
CA GLY A 313 0.13 -13.43 -17.93
C GLY A 313 -0.14 -14.81 -17.35
N GLY A 314 -0.58 -14.86 -16.08
CA GLY A 314 -1.05 -16.09 -15.47
C GLY A 314 -2.28 -15.91 -14.59
N GLY A 315 -3.29 -16.74 -14.80
CA GLY A 315 -4.53 -16.66 -14.03
C GLY A 315 -5.12 -15.26 -14.06
N THR A 316 -5.55 -14.71 -12.91
CA THR A 316 -6.14 -13.36 -12.79
C THR A 316 -5.17 -12.23 -13.15
N GLY A 317 -3.85 -12.47 -13.11
CA GLY A 317 -2.87 -11.48 -13.52
C GLY A 317 -3.00 -11.05 -14.99
N THR A 318 -3.57 -11.89 -15.84
CA THR A 318 -3.89 -11.55 -17.24
C THR A 318 -4.75 -10.28 -17.35
N ALA A 319 -5.63 -10.03 -16.37
CA ALA A 319 -6.50 -8.85 -16.37
C ALA A 319 -5.72 -7.52 -16.41
N SER A 320 -4.56 -7.47 -15.76
CA SER A 320 -3.74 -6.24 -15.71
C SER A 320 -3.04 -5.92 -17.04
N LEU A 321 -2.92 -6.89 -17.93
CA LEU A 321 -2.08 -6.78 -19.12
C LEU A 321 -2.76 -6.08 -20.30
N LEU A 322 -4.08 -6.10 -20.37
CA LEU A 322 -4.82 -5.53 -21.51
C LEU A 322 -4.57 -4.02 -21.62
N GLU A 323 -4.75 -3.27 -20.54
CA GLU A 323 -4.52 -1.82 -20.54
C GLU A 323 -3.04 -1.44 -20.76
N ILE A 324 -2.11 -2.30 -20.33
CA ILE A 324 -0.68 -2.14 -20.59
C ILE A 324 -0.40 -2.33 -22.09
N GLY A 325 -0.97 -3.38 -22.69
CA GLY A 325 -0.85 -3.63 -24.12
C GLY A 325 -1.45 -2.51 -24.97
N ILE A 326 -2.62 -1.98 -24.59
CA ILE A 326 -3.24 -0.83 -25.25
C ILE A 326 -2.31 0.40 -25.16
N ALA A 327 -1.73 0.67 -23.99
CA ALA A 327 -0.81 1.77 -23.79
C ALA A 327 0.47 1.63 -24.63
N ALA A 328 1.02 0.41 -24.74
CA ALA A 328 2.18 0.11 -25.57
C ALA A 328 1.87 0.28 -27.08
N ARG A 329 0.74 -0.27 -27.55
CA ARG A 329 0.31 -0.10 -28.96
C ARG A 329 0.14 1.35 -29.36
N ARG A 330 -0.43 2.18 -28.52
CA ARG A 330 -0.61 3.63 -28.77
C ARG A 330 0.71 4.39 -28.87
N ARG A 331 1.76 3.88 -28.21
CA ARG A 331 3.13 4.40 -28.33
C ARG A 331 3.88 3.86 -29.57
N GLY A 332 3.22 3.01 -30.37
CA GLY A 332 3.80 2.42 -31.57
C GLY A 332 4.62 1.14 -31.33
N PHE A 333 4.49 0.54 -30.13
CA PHE A 333 5.21 -0.69 -29.81
C PHE A 333 4.62 -1.89 -30.58
N TYR A 334 5.48 -2.83 -30.91
CA TYR A 334 5.03 -4.18 -31.25
C TYR A 334 4.66 -4.91 -29.95
N VAL A 335 3.41 -5.38 -29.85
CA VAL A 335 2.92 -6.07 -28.65
C VAL A 335 2.73 -7.55 -29.00
N SER A 336 3.15 -8.42 -28.10
CA SER A 336 2.85 -9.86 -28.12
C SER A 336 2.55 -10.35 -26.70
N SER A 337 1.79 -11.43 -26.58
CA SER A 337 1.33 -11.93 -25.28
C SER A 337 1.55 -13.43 -25.14
N VAL A 338 1.92 -13.87 -23.94
CA VAL A 338 2.04 -15.29 -23.56
C VAL A 338 1.20 -15.50 -22.30
N ILE A 339 0.12 -16.28 -22.43
CA ILE A 339 -0.87 -16.44 -21.37
C ILE A 339 -0.87 -17.88 -20.86
N GLY A 340 -0.73 -18.05 -19.55
CA GLY A 340 -0.76 -19.34 -18.87
C GLY A 340 -1.99 -19.53 -17.99
N SER A 341 -2.56 -20.72 -18.02
CA SER A 341 -3.65 -21.12 -17.13
C SER A 341 -3.56 -22.61 -16.81
N ARG A 342 -4.22 -23.06 -15.73
CA ARG A 342 -4.27 -24.48 -15.42
C ARG A 342 -5.08 -25.27 -16.46
N THR A 343 -6.19 -24.70 -16.90
CA THR A 343 -7.12 -25.31 -17.83
C THR A 343 -7.64 -24.30 -18.86
N ALA A 344 -8.15 -24.76 -20.00
CA ALA A 344 -8.79 -23.91 -21.00
C ALA A 344 -9.96 -23.06 -20.46
N ARG A 345 -10.67 -23.55 -19.45
CA ARG A 345 -11.81 -22.86 -18.83
C ARG A 345 -11.38 -21.61 -18.03
N GLU A 346 -10.14 -21.55 -17.61
CA GLU A 346 -9.59 -20.41 -16.86
C GLU A 346 -8.89 -19.38 -17.77
N VAL A 347 -8.79 -19.66 -19.07
CA VAL A 347 -8.21 -18.74 -20.06
C VAL A 347 -9.25 -17.67 -20.42
N PHE A 348 -8.88 -16.41 -20.23
CA PHE A 348 -9.72 -15.26 -20.60
C PHE A 348 -8.85 -14.12 -21.16
N GLY A 349 -9.48 -13.09 -21.75
CA GLY A 349 -8.81 -11.90 -22.27
C GLY A 349 -7.95 -12.14 -23.52
N VAL A 350 -8.00 -13.34 -24.10
CA VAL A 350 -7.20 -13.70 -25.29
C VAL A 350 -7.67 -12.92 -26.51
N GLN A 351 -8.97 -12.81 -26.70
CA GLN A 351 -9.55 -12.15 -27.87
C GLN A 351 -9.18 -10.66 -27.88
N GLU A 352 -9.27 -10.01 -26.74
CA GLU A 352 -8.92 -8.59 -26.55
C GLU A 352 -7.40 -8.37 -26.76
N LEU A 353 -6.58 -9.30 -26.30
CA LEU A 353 -5.13 -9.23 -26.51
C LEU A 353 -4.73 -9.53 -27.98
N GLU A 354 -5.46 -10.38 -28.70
CA GLU A 354 -5.23 -10.66 -30.12
C GLU A 354 -5.45 -9.42 -31.00
N GLU A 355 -6.30 -8.49 -30.60
CA GLU A 355 -6.45 -7.20 -31.27
C GLU A 355 -5.19 -6.30 -31.16
N LEU A 356 -4.33 -6.56 -30.17
CA LEU A 356 -3.09 -5.83 -29.95
C LEU A 356 -1.88 -6.47 -30.63
N GLY A 357 -1.91 -7.79 -30.82
CA GLY A 357 -0.83 -8.55 -31.45
C GLY A 357 -0.91 -10.05 -31.17
N PRO A 358 0.10 -10.82 -31.59
CA PRO A 358 0.09 -12.28 -31.42
C PRO A 358 -0.07 -12.71 -29.96
N VAL A 359 -0.94 -13.70 -29.72
CA VAL A 359 -1.16 -14.31 -28.39
C VAL A 359 -0.82 -15.80 -28.46
N SER A 360 0.02 -16.24 -27.56
CA SER A 360 0.32 -17.66 -27.34
C SER A 360 -0.24 -18.11 -26.01
N VAL A 361 -0.92 -19.26 -25.97
CA VAL A 361 -1.56 -19.80 -24.78
C VAL A 361 -0.92 -21.11 -24.37
N ALA A 362 -0.66 -21.28 -23.06
CA ALA A 362 -0.26 -22.53 -22.44
C ALA A 362 -1.30 -22.97 -21.40
N THR A 363 -1.60 -24.27 -21.34
CA THR A 363 -2.41 -24.85 -20.26
C THR A 363 -1.70 -26.05 -19.64
N ASP A 364 -1.70 -26.13 -18.32
CA ASP A 364 -1.02 -27.20 -17.59
C ASP A 364 -1.61 -28.58 -17.95
N ASP A 365 -2.91 -28.64 -18.21
CA ASP A 365 -3.67 -29.86 -18.54
C ASP A 365 -3.73 -30.17 -20.05
N ALA A 366 -3.02 -29.40 -20.88
CA ALA A 366 -3.05 -29.53 -22.34
C ALA A 366 -4.41 -29.31 -23.02
N SER A 367 -5.36 -28.67 -22.35
CA SER A 367 -6.72 -28.47 -22.87
C SER A 367 -6.82 -27.32 -23.88
N ARG A 368 -5.80 -26.42 -23.97
CA ARG A 368 -5.72 -25.38 -25.01
C ARG A 368 -4.27 -24.90 -25.20
N GLY A 369 -3.87 -24.79 -26.47
CA GLY A 369 -2.56 -24.24 -26.86
C GLY A 369 -1.39 -25.18 -26.52
N PHE A 370 -0.29 -24.60 -26.00
CA PHE A 370 0.89 -25.35 -25.61
C PHE A 370 0.59 -26.18 -24.33
N SER A 371 1.03 -27.46 -24.38
CA SER A 371 0.90 -28.38 -23.25
C SER A 371 2.04 -28.17 -22.26
N GLY A 372 1.77 -27.54 -21.13
CA GLY A 372 2.77 -27.28 -20.10
C GLY A 372 2.67 -25.86 -19.52
N ARG A 373 3.70 -25.48 -18.78
CA ARG A 373 3.74 -24.21 -18.08
C ARG A 373 4.06 -23.04 -19.02
N VAL A 374 3.53 -21.87 -18.69
CA VAL A 374 3.77 -20.64 -19.45
C VAL A 374 5.26 -20.31 -19.58
N SER A 375 6.09 -20.60 -18.57
CA SER A 375 7.55 -20.38 -18.62
C SER A 375 8.25 -21.22 -19.68
N GLN A 376 7.76 -22.44 -19.97
CA GLN A 376 8.29 -23.30 -21.02
C GLN A 376 7.93 -22.77 -22.42
N LEU A 377 6.68 -22.31 -22.60
CA LEU A 377 6.25 -21.67 -23.84
C LEU A 377 7.02 -20.36 -24.08
N LEU A 378 7.21 -19.57 -23.02
CA LEU A 378 7.97 -18.33 -23.04
C LEU A 378 9.42 -18.58 -23.51
N GLU A 379 10.08 -19.61 -22.99
CA GLU A 379 11.42 -19.99 -23.40
C GLU A 379 11.50 -20.32 -24.91
N GLN A 380 10.53 -21.05 -25.43
CA GLN A 380 10.46 -21.34 -26.86
C GLN A 380 10.30 -20.07 -27.70
N ILE A 381 9.41 -19.17 -27.29
CA ILE A 381 9.17 -17.91 -27.99
C ILE A 381 10.43 -17.05 -27.99
N MET A 382 11.06 -16.85 -26.82
CA MET A 382 12.25 -16.02 -26.70
C MET A 382 13.46 -16.61 -27.47
N SER A 383 13.58 -17.92 -27.53
CA SER A 383 14.64 -18.57 -28.31
C SER A 383 14.53 -18.37 -29.83
N MET A 384 13.34 -18.02 -30.33
CA MET A 384 13.10 -17.70 -31.72
C MET A 384 13.27 -16.21 -32.07
N MET A 385 13.40 -15.35 -31.07
CA MET A 385 13.62 -13.91 -31.28
C MET A 385 15.08 -13.63 -31.64
N SER A 386 15.29 -12.67 -32.51
CA SER A 386 16.64 -12.14 -32.80
C SER A 386 17.20 -11.33 -31.65
N SER A 387 18.53 -11.19 -31.57
CA SER A 387 19.17 -10.37 -30.53
C SER A 387 18.67 -8.92 -30.52
N SER A 388 18.45 -8.33 -31.70
CA SER A 388 17.92 -6.97 -31.81
C SER A 388 16.47 -6.85 -31.31
N GLU A 389 15.65 -7.85 -31.51
CA GLU A 389 14.29 -7.87 -30.96
C GLU A 389 14.30 -8.02 -29.44
N LEU A 390 15.17 -8.86 -28.92
CA LEU A 390 15.34 -9.04 -27.46
C LEU A 390 15.82 -7.75 -26.78
N GLU A 391 16.81 -7.05 -27.36
CA GLU A 391 17.31 -5.78 -26.81
C GLU A 391 16.24 -4.66 -26.75
N GLU A 392 15.30 -4.66 -27.71
CA GLU A 392 14.22 -3.63 -27.78
C GLU A 392 12.96 -4.03 -27.01
N THR A 393 12.94 -5.19 -26.31
CA THR A 393 11.73 -5.72 -25.66
C THR A 393 11.67 -5.39 -24.18
N LEU A 394 10.59 -4.73 -23.74
CA LEU A 394 10.14 -4.67 -22.35
C LEU A 394 9.28 -5.92 -22.06
N ILE A 395 9.61 -6.65 -21.00
CA ILE A 395 8.84 -7.81 -20.56
C ILE A 395 8.05 -7.44 -19.31
N VAL A 396 6.73 -7.73 -19.36
CA VAL A 396 5.80 -7.37 -18.28
C VAL A 396 5.10 -8.62 -17.77
N ASN A 397 5.45 -9.02 -16.56
CA ASN A 397 4.93 -10.22 -15.90
C ASN A 397 3.79 -9.90 -14.94
N CYS A 398 2.67 -10.62 -14.99
CA CYS A 398 1.62 -10.54 -14.00
C CYS A 398 0.94 -11.89 -13.78
N GLY A 399 0.95 -12.37 -12.54
CA GLY A 399 0.37 -13.66 -12.19
C GLY A 399 0.79 -14.15 -10.81
N PRO A 400 0.56 -15.44 -10.53
CA PRO A 400 1.02 -16.05 -9.29
C PRO A 400 2.53 -15.92 -9.11
N GLU A 401 2.97 -15.61 -7.90
CA GLU A 401 4.38 -15.39 -7.56
C GLU A 401 5.32 -16.51 -8.08
N PRO A 402 5.04 -17.82 -7.91
CA PRO A 402 5.90 -18.87 -8.45
C PRO A 402 6.02 -18.84 -9.98
N MET A 403 4.97 -18.39 -10.68
CA MET A 403 5.01 -18.22 -12.14
C MET A 403 5.95 -17.08 -12.52
N ILE A 404 5.86 -15.95 -11.83
CA ILE A 404 6.71 -14.78 -12.11
C ILE A 404 8.18 -15.13 -11.93
N TYR A 405 8.56 -15.82 -10.85
CA TYR A 405 9.94 -16.27 -10.67
C TYR A 405 10.40 -17.26 -11.73
N ALA A 406 9.55 -18.21 -12.10
CA ALA A 406 9.87 -19.18 -13.15
C ALA A 406 10.06 -18.50 -14.53
N CYS A 407 9.21 -17.53 -14.88
CA CYS A 407 9.35 -16.74 -16.09
C CYS A 407 10.61 -15.86 -16.04
N ALA A 408 10.83 -15.15 -14.95
CA ALA A 408 12.01 -14.31 -14.77
C ALA A 408 13.33 -15.10 -14.86
N SER A 409 13.36 -16.33 -14.36
CA SER A 409 14.53 -17.23 -14.50
C SER A 409 14.80 -17.58 -15.96
N VAL A 410 13.79 -17.73 -16.79
CA VAL A 410 13.93 -17.89 -18.24
C VAL A 410 14.40 -16.60 -18.88
N GLU A 411 13.71 -15.50 -18.63
CA GLU A 411 13.91 -14.19 -19.26
C GLU A 411 15.34 -13.66 -19.07
N LYS A 412 15.90 -13.79 -17.86
CA LYS A 412 17.29 -13.38 -17.50
C LYS A 412 18.36 -14.07 -18.35
N ARG A 413 18.05 -15.16 -19.04
CA ARG A 413 18.98 -15.82 -19.97
C ARG A 413 19.04 -15.17 -21.35
N PHE A 414 18.04 -14.36 -21.69
CA PHE A 414 17.84 -13.76 -23.00
C PHE A 414 18.00 -12.24 -23.01
N VAL A 415 17.60 -11.57 -21.93
CA VAL A 415 17.56 -10.10 -21.86
C VAL A 415 18.22 -9.57 -20.58
N ASP A 416 18.57 -8.27 -20.57
CA ASP A 416 19.04 -7.57 -19.38
C ASP A 416 17.90 -7.50 -18.34
N VAL A 417 18.23 -7.69 -17.09
CA VAL A 417 17.27 -7.70 -15.97
C VAL A 417 16.44 -6.41 -15.88
N ARG A 418 16.98 -5.28 -16.34
CA ARG A 418 16.31 -3.99 -16.40
C ARG A 418 15.13 -3.94 -17.38
N GLN A 419 15.03 -4.92 -18.29
CA GLN A 419 13.93 -5.08 -19.25
C GLN A 419 12.75 -5.85 -18.66
N ILE A 420 12.88 -6.39 -17.44
CA ILE A 420 11.92 -7.28 -16.82
C ILE A 420 11.24 -6.56 -15.65
N VAL A 421 9.93 -6.38 -15.78
CA VAL A 421 9.09 -5.89 -14.69
C VAL A 421 8.02 -6.92 -14.33
N GLY A 422 7.62 -6.93 -13.07
CA GLY A 422 6.61 -7.86 -12.59
C GLY A 422 5.66 -7.24 -11.57
N SER A 423 4.52 -7.87 -11.39
CA SER A 423 3.57 -7.51 -10.33
C SER A 423 3.25 -8.74 -9.49
N ILE A 424 3.80 -8.77 -8.28
CA ILE A 424 3.50 -9.76 -7.24
C ILE A 424 2.41 -9.23 -6.34
N GLU A 425 1.49 -10.10 -5.93
CA GLU A 425 0.38 -9.74 -5.04
C GLU A 425 0.87 -9.50 -3.60
N TYR A 426 1.36 -8.30 -3.31
CA TYR A 426 1.58 -7.87 -1.94
C TYR A 426 0.28 -7.42 -1.29
N HIS A 427 0.17 -7.65 0.03
CA HIS A 427 -1.00 -7.24 0.79
C HIS A 427 -1.14 -5.72 0.82
N THR A 428 -1.91 -5.16 -0.08
CA THR A 428 -2.13 -3.72 -0.20
C THR A 428 -3.38 -3.30 0.59
N SER A 429 -3.21 -2.38 1.55
CA SER A 429 -4.30 -1.88 2.40
C SER A 429 -4.56 -0.39 2.21
N CYS A 430 -3.57 0.48 2.41
CA CYS A 430 -3.81 1.93 2.31
C CYS A 430 -3.85 2.43 0.86
N GLY A 431 -3.03 1.91 -0.04
CA GLY A 431 -2.90 2.38 -1.43
C GLY A 431 -2.03 3.63 -1.59
N VAL A 432 -1.51 4.20 -0.50
CA VAL A 432 -0.93 5.55 -0.45
C VAL A 432 0.40 5.60 0.32
N GLY A 433 1.10 4.48 0.44
CA GLY A 433 2.47 4.42 0.96
C GLY A 433 2.64 4.49 2.48
N ILE A 434 1.56 4.49 3.29
CA ILE A 434 1.67 4.73 4.73
C ILE A 434 1.84 3.45 5.55
N CYS A 435 1.08 2.39 5.23
CA CYS A 435 0.98 1.24 6.13
C CYS A 435 2.13 0.24 6.02
N GLY A 436 2.99 0.35 5.01
CA GLY A 436 4.13 -0.53 4.79
C GLY A 436 3.81 -1.98 4.38
N LYS A 437 2.54 -2.41 4.43
CA LYS A 437 2.14 -3.81 4.19
C LYS A 437 2.45 -4.33 2.78
N CYS A 438 2.60 -3.43 1.82
CA CYS A 438 2.91 -3.75 0.43
C CYS A 438 4.40 -3.58 0.09
N ALA A 439 5.27 -3.50 1.10
CA ALA A 439 6.70 -3.36 0.89
C ALA A 439 7.30 -4.65 0.30
N SER A 440 8.07 -4.50 -0.77
CA SER A 440 8.91 -5.56 -1.30
C SER A 440 10.16 -5.77 -0.41
N PRO A 441 10.87 -6.89 -0.54
CA PRO A 441 12.13 -7.11 0.18
C PRO A 441 13.17 -6.00 -0.03
N SER A 442 13.16 -5.35 -1.19
CA SER A 442 14.05 -4.22 -1.52
C SER A 442 13.51 -2.85 -1.09
N GLY A 443 12.41 -2.80 -0.33
CA GLY A 443 11.84 -1.57 0.23
C GLY A 443 10.92 -0.78 -0.70
N TYR A 444 10.65 -1.24 -1.92
CA TYR A 444 9.62 -0.63 -2.77
C TYR A 444 8.23 -0.85 -2.20
N LEU A 445 7.39 0.16 -2.28
CA LEU A 445 5.99 0.07 -1.89
C LEU A 445 5.12 -0.15 -3.15
N SER A 446 4.59 -1.36 -3.35
CA SER A 446 3.85 -1.69 -4.57
C SER A 446 2.66 -0.77 -4.82
N CYS A 447 2.13 -0.11 -3.79
CA CYS A 447 0.99 0.80 -3.94
C CYS A 447 1.35 2.19 -4.50
N ILE A 448 2.61 2.62 -4.41
CA ILE A 448 3.06 3.93 -4.91
C ILE A 448 4.19 3.82 -5.93
N ASP A 449 5.11 2.87 -5.78
CA ASP A 449 6.21 2.64 -6.71
C ASP A 449 5.84 1.67 -7.84
N GLY A 450 4.84 0.79 -7.59
CA GLY A 450 4.35 -0.25 -8.49
C GLY A 450 2.91 -0.02 -8.97
N PRO A 451 2.12 -1.09 -9.14
CA PRO A 451 2.34 -2.47 -8.75
C PRO A 451 3.34 -3.27 -9.61
N PHE A 452 3.74 -2.74 -10.77
CA PHE A 452 4.76 -3.32 -11.62
C PHE A 452 6.13 -2.75 -11.22
N LEU A 453 6.96 -3.59 -10.64
CA LEU A 453 8.29 -3.24 -10.15
C LEU A 453 9.37 -3.96 -10.96
N PRO A 454 10.61 -3.43 -11.02
CA PRO A 454 11.74 -4.18 -11.54
C PRO A 454 11.84 -5.55 -10.86
N ILE A 455 12.13 -6.58 -11.62
CA ILE A 455 12.13 -7.96 -11.10
C ILE A 455 13.13 -8.18 -9.94
N GLU A 456 14.15 -7.33 -9.85
CA GLU A 456 15.12 -7.35 -8.75
C GLU A 456 14.52 -6.86 -7.41
N ALA A 457 13.41 -6.14 -7.47
CA ALA A 457 12.73 -5.64 -6.27
C ALA A 457 12.13 -6.76 -5.39
N PHE A 458 11.96 -7.95 -5.96
CA PHE A 458 11.29 -9.08 -5.29
C PHE A 458 12.23 -10.01 -4.52
N GLY A 459 13.57 -9.77 -4.59
CA GLY A 459 14.57 -10.67 -4.01
C GLY A 459 14.82 -11.92 -4.84
N SER A 460 15.76 -12.75 -4.39
CA SER A 460 15.99 -14.08 -4.96
C SER A 460 15.04 -15.09 -4.30
N SER A 461 14.38 -15.92 -5.10
CA SER A 461 13.77 -17.15 -4.59
C SER A 461 14.89 -18.15 -4.29
N ASP A 462 15.50 -18.08 -3.11
CA ASP A 462 16.30 -19.17 -2.57
C ASP A 462 15.39 -20.23 -1.95
#